data_8813b7772956aca14a33e39a18e8c466
#
_entry.id   8813b7772956aca14a33e39a18e8c466
#
_cell.length_a   1.000
_cell.length_b   1.000
_cell.length_c   1.000
_cell.angle_alpha   90.00
_cell.angle_beta   90.00
_cell.angle_gamma   90.00
#
_symmetry.space_group_name_H-M   'P 1'
#
loop_
_entity.id
_entity.type
_entity.pdbx_description
1 polymer ?
#
loop_
_entity_poly.entity_id
_entity_poly.type
_entity_poly.pdbx_seq_one_letter_code
_entity_poly.pdbx_strand_id
1 'polypeptide(L)'
;MNPKLKIERCPEFDALSPWDVISRIKEGDPLLFLGSDQSNYSILALNFDEQDRDEFMFSEIELKVRQPKDNPLDLPMTIGQIALLTYDAFNPWCGRASAPSRFFDIRRSLVWDKANGKAYLCEEESFPRTQYEVTWPLPDPPAEPQVLPPRSVDWKSTWTDSQYLEAVAQSLEDIRDGRFYQINLLRFWQHQGHISRAHLIRRLRKFAGPFAAFIDLPDLGLVSWSPERFVQIYPKDGEAFIEAEPIKGTRPVSPDPQTNQNLMDELVASLKDKAELHMIVDLMRNDLQRISQRGGVEVLNSGALQSFPNVHHLVAKVRGRLKPNLRLEELCRAICPGGSITGAPKREVMDVIHGREERERGYFMGNLFYRDAYSGRIDSSILIRTAVRQSESGWEYAAGSGITVKSHAYEELQEVLTKARIVLENPW
;
A
#
# COMPACT_ATOMS: atom_id res chain seq x y z
N MET A 1 -6.01 2.79 29.35
CA MET A 1 -5.38 4.14 29.47
C MET A 1 -4.55 4.31 28.21
N ASN A 2 -4.59 5.49 27.56
CA ASN A 2 -3.65 5.70 26.46
C ASN A 2 -2.24 5.77 27.06
N PRO A 3 -1.27 5.08 26.47
CA PRO A 3 0.12 5.22 26.90
C PRO A 3 0.54 6.68 26.76
N LYS A 4 1.39 7.15 27.64
CA LYS A 4 1.94 8.50 27.50
C LYS A 4 3.02 8.49 26.44
N LEU A 5 2.92 9.40 25.50
CA LEU A 5 3.87 9.56 24.38
C LEU A 5 4.98 10.53 24.80
N LYS A 6 6.19 10.11 24.61
CA LYS A 6 7.37 10.96 24.62
C LYS A 6 7.84 11.20 23.18
N ILE A 7 7.98 12.46 22.82
CA ILE A 7 8.53 12.86 21.52
C ILE A 7 9.81 13.65 21.79
N GLU A 8 10.90 13.18 21.20
CA GLU A 8 12.21 13.80 21.32
C GLU A 8 12.72 14.18 19.92
N ARG A 9 13.28 15.38 19.80
CA ARG A 9 13.90 15.86 18.57
C ARG A 9 15.22 15.17 18.36
N CYS A 10 15.48 14.68 17.15
CA CYS A 10 16.71 13.99 16.75
C CYS A 10 17.42 14.77 15.62
N PRO A 11 18.09 15.90 15.92
CA PRO A 11 18.72 16.74 14.90
C PRO A 11 19.77 16.03 14.05
N GLU A 12 20.40 15.00 14.58
CA GLU A 12 21.40 14.16 13.90
C GLU A 12 20.84 13.40 12.71
N PHE A 13 19.51 13.24 12.64
CA PHE A 13 18.83 12.57 11.52
C PHE A 13 18.17 13.54 10.53
N ASP A 14 18.19 14.86 10.77
CA ASP A 14 17.51 15.84 9.92
C ASP A 14 18.07 15.89 8.50
N ALA A 15 19.39 15.83 8.39
CA ALA A 15 20.10 15.89 7.12
C ALA A 15 20.18 14.51 6.42
N LEU A 16 19.74 13.44 7.10
CA LEU A 16 19.82 12.09 6.56
C LEU A 16 18.52 11.71 5.87
N SER A 17 18.63 11.12 4.69
CA SER A 17 17.45 10.50 4.10
C SER A 17 17.06 9.25 4.91
N PRO A 18 15.76 8.92 4.99
CA PRO A 18 15.32 7.67 5.62
C PRO A 18 16.01 6.44 5.03
N TRP A 19 16.35 6.47 3.75
CA TRP A 19 17.06 5.40 3.04
C TRP A 19 18.49 5.17 3.58
N ASP A 20 19.19 6.26 3.90
CA ASP A 20 20.53 6.18 4.46
C ASP A 20 20.50 5.59 5.88
N VAL A 21 19.44 5.87 6.63
CA VAL A 21 19.23 5.35 7.97
C VAL A 21 18.90 3.87 7.97
N ILE A 22 17.90 3.43 7.16
CA ILE A 22 17.54 2.01 7.12
C ILE A 22 18.65 1.12 6.53
N SER A 23 19.55 1.69 5.71
CA SER A 23 20.71 0.96 5.19
C SER A 23 21.74 0.61 6.26
N ARG A 24 21.70 1.27 7.44
CA ARG A 24 22.58 0.99 8.59
C ARG A 24 22.08 -0.17 9.46
N ILE A 25 20.81 -0.58 9.29
CA ILE A 25 20.25 -1.71 10.02
C ILE A 25 20.89 -2.98 9.48
N LYS A 26 21.51 -3.73 10.39
CA LYS A 26 22.26 -4.93 10.04
C LYS A 26 21.36 -5.98 9.36
N GLU A 27 21.87 -6.65 8.35
CA GLU A 27 21.15 -7.75 7.71
C GLU A 27 20.88 -8.87 8.73
N GLY A 28 19.62 -9.32 8.80
CA GLY A 28 19.16 -10.27 9.83
C GLY A 28 18.46 -9.60 11.03
N ASP A 29 18.72 -8.30 11.30
CA ASP A 29 17.92 -7.58 12.30
C ASP A 29 16.53 -7.29 11.73
N PRO A 30 15.47 -7.21 12.59
CA PRO A 30 14.12 -6.89 12.13
C PRO A 30 14.07 -5.50 11.51
N LEU A 31 13.30 -5.35 10.44
CA LEU A 31 13.07 -4.06 9.79
C LEU A 31 11.59 -3.90 9.48
N LEU A 32 11.01 -2.80 9.95
CA LEU A 32 9.69 -2.34 9.56
C LEU A 32 9.77 -0.85 9.26
N PHE A 33 9.67 -0.52 7.98
CA PHE A 33 9.79 0.84 7.48
C PHE A 33 8.61 1.18 6.56
N LEU A 34 8.02 2.37 6.75
CA LEU A 34 6.98 2.93 5.92
C LEU A 34 7.41 4.31 5.43
N GLY A 35 7.32 4.55 4.14
CA GLY A 35 7.58 5.86 3.55
C GLY A 35 8.50 5.83 2.35
N SER A 36 8.65 7.00 1.72
CA SER A 36 9.53 7.21 0.56
C SER A 36 9.87 8.69 0.44
N ASP A 37 10.70 9.05 -0.54
CA ASP A 37 10.98 10.47 -0.84
C ASP A 37 9.73 11.24 -1.34
N GLN A 38 8.70 10.51 -1.78
CA GLN A 38 7.44 11.07 -2.27
C GLN A 38 6.36 11.20 -1.18
N SER A 39 6.55 10.57 -0.01
CA SER A 39 5.64 10.69 1.12
C SER A 39 5.96 11.91 1.98
N ASN A 40 4.95 12.48 2.65
CA ASN A 40 5.15 13.60 3.58
C ASN A 40 5.91 13.18 4.85
N TYR A 41 5.81 11.90 5.21
CA TYR A 41 6.41 11.30 6.42
C TYR A 41 7.07 9.99 6.08
N SER A 42 8.08 9.62 6.86
CA SER A 42 8.62 8.26 6.88
C SER A 42 8.75 7.79 8.33
N ILE A 43 8.50 6.51 8.56
CA ILE A 43 8.53 5.90 9.88
C ILE A 43 9.41 4.66 9.83
N LEU A 44 10.34 4.58 10.77
CA LEU A 44 11.10 3.38 11.08
C LEU A 44 10.68 2.90 12.47
N ALA A 45 10.07 1.72 12.55
CA ALA A 45 9.80 1.08 13.83
C ALA A 45 11.11 0.59 14.44
N LEU A 46 11.38 0.96 15.68
CA LEU A 46 12.58 0.58 16.44
C LEU A 46 12.28 -0.54 17.43
N ASN A 47 11.14 -0.48 18.09
CA ASN A 47 10.66 -1.51 19.00
C ASN A 47 9.19 -1.83 18.67
N PHE A 48 8.89 -3.09 18.42
CA PHE A 48 7.54 -3.53 18.09
C PHE A 48 7.30 -5.01 18.42
N ASP A 49 6.04 -5.35 18.60
CA ASP A 49 5.56 -6.70 18.86
C ASP A 49 4.61 -7.14 17.76
N GLU A 50 4.66 -8.41 17.40
CA GLU A 50 3.61 -9.03 16.62
C GLU A 50 2.51 -9.51 17.57
N GLN A 51 1.28 -9.15 17.27
CA GLN A 51 0.10 -9.56 18.03
C GLN A 51 -0.52 -10.81 17.43
N ASP A 52 -0.98 -11.71 18.28
CA ASP A 52 -1.78 -12.86 17.82
C ASP A 52 -3.07 -12.33 17.17
N ARG A 53 -3.51 -12.98 16.10
CA ARG A 53 -4.71 -12.60 15.36
C ARG A 53 -5.96 -12.60 16.26
N ASP A 54 -6.04 -13.52 17.22
CA ASP A 54 -7.17 -13.64 18.14
C ASP A 54 -7.11 -12.59 19.26
N GLU A 55 -5.91 -12.07 19.59
CA GLU A 55 -5.70 -10.99 20.55
C GLU A 55 -5.81 -9.62 19.90
N PHE A 56 -5.52 -9.52 18.61
CA PHE A 56 -5.74 -8.29 17.85
C PHE A 56 -7.24 -8.12 17.63
N MET A 57 -7.87 -7.53 18.62
CA MET A 57 -9.31 -7.35 18.68
C MET A 57 -9.77 -6.26 17.69
N PHE A 58 -9.65 -6.57 16.37
CA PHE A 58 -10.29 -5.76 15.32
C PHE A 58 -11.75 -5.47 15.67
N SER A 59 -12.41 -6.41 16.36
CA SER A 59 -13.78 -6.31 16.80
C SER A 59 -14.02 -5.23 17.88
N GLU A 60 -13.01 -4.90 18.70
CA GLU A 60 -13.17 -3.97 19.83
C GLU A 60 -12.55 -2.59 19.61
N ILE A 61 -11.80 -2.39 18.51
CA ILE A 61 -11.26 -1.07 18.20
C ILE A 61 -12.40 -0.20 17.67
N GLU A 62 -13.01 0.59 18.57
CA GLU A 62 -13.84 1.72 18.15
C GLU A 62 -12.97 2.74 17.41
N LEU A 63 -13.44 3.17 16.25
CA LEU A 63 -12.79 4.25 15.50
C LEU A 63 -13.01 5.59 16.20
N LYS A 64 -12.32 5.79 17.33
CA LYS A 64 -12.28 7.07 18.05
C LYS A 64 -11.11 7.88 17.50
N VAL A 65 -11.39 8.68 16.50
CA VAL A 65 -10.41 9.67 16.00
C VAL A 65 -10.54 10.91 16.86
N ARG A 66 -9.46 11.27 17.55
CA ARG A 66 -9.41 12.44 18.44
C ARG A 66 -8.53 13.51 17.83
N GLN A 67 -8.85 14.78 18.10
CA GLN A 67 -7.84 15.83 17.91
C GLN A 67 -6.74 15.61 18.96
N PRO A 68 -5.48 15.48 18.55
CA PRO A 68 -4.41 15.17 19.47
C PRO A 68 -4.11 16.35 20.37
N LYS A 69 -4.60 16.32 21.61
CA LYS A 69 -4.15 17.27 22.65
C LYS A 69 -2.73 16.95 23.13
N ASP A 70 -2.28 15.72 22.90
CA ASP A 70 -1.03 15.18 23.47
C ASP A 70 0.07 14.99 22.42
N ASN A 71 -0.16 15.36 21.15
CA ASN A 71 0.84 15.42 20.10
C ASN A 71 1.13 16.90 19.77
N PRO A 72 2.07 17.54 20.47
CA PRO A 72 2.33 18.98 20.36
C PRO A 72 2.84 19.40 18.98
N LEU A 73 3.23 18.44 18.14
CA LEU A 73 3.80 18.68 16.81
C LEU A 73 2.83 18.33 15.68
N ASP A 74 1.60 17.88 15.99
CA ASP A 74 0.59 17.41 15.02
C ASP A 74 1.15 16.39 13.99
N LEU A 75 2.12 15.57 14.43
CA LEU A 75 2.65 14.50 13.61
C LEU A 75 1.51 13.50 13.33
N PRO A 76 1.19 13.21 12.06
CA PRO A 76 0.07 12.34 11.73
C PRO A 76 0.32 10.87 12.09
N MET A 77 1.59 10.53 12.33
CA MET A 77 2.04 9.20 12.64
C MET A 77 3.19 9.25 13.65
N THR A 78 3.05 8.53 14.76
CA THR A 78 4.07 8.47 15.83
C THR A 78 4.41 7.03 16.19
N ILE A 79 3.73 6.47 17.17
CA ILE A 79 3.70 5.04 17.49
C ILE A 79 2.27 4.55 17.32
N GLY A 80 2.09 3.26 17.13
CA GLY A 80 0.74 2.76 16.92
C GLY A 80 0.71 1.35 16.37
N GLN A 81 -0.27 1.07 15.54
CA GLN A 81 -0.57 -0.28 15.06
C GLN A 81 -0.44 -0.35 13.55
N ILE A 82 0.19 -1.43 13.08
CA ILE A 82 0.21 -1.79 11.67
C ILE A 82 -0.57 -3.08 11.48
N ALA A 83 -1.43 -3.11 10.47
CA ALA A 83 -2.10 -4.32 10.01
C ALA A 83 -1.76 -4.59 8.55
N LEU A 84 -1.20 -5.76 8.29
CA LEU A 84 -1.05 -6.33 6.97
C LEU A 84 -2.24 -7.25 6.70
N LEU A 85 -3.20 -6.77 5.94
CA LEU A 85 -4.38 -7.56 5.58
C LEU A 85 -4.15 -8.22 4.23
N THR A 86 -4.36 -9.53 4.19
CA THR A 86 -4.38 -10.27 2.93
C THR A 86 -5.62 -9.92 2.10
N TYR A 87 -5.54 -10.10 0.79
CA TYR A 87 -6.68 -9.92 -0.12
C TYR A 87 -7.90 -10.76 0.32
N ASP A 88 -7.63 -11.95 0.82
CA ASP A 88 -8.64 -12.94 1.18
C ASP A 88 -9.12 -12.82 2.65
N ALA A 89 -8.57 -11.87 3.43
CA ALA A 89 -8.81 -11.76 4.87
C ALA A 89 -10.29 -11.69 5.29
N PHE A 90 -11.13 -11.09 4.45
CA PHE A 90 -12.57 -10.91 4.68
C PHE A 90 -13.43 -11.60 3.63
N ASN A 91 -12.83 -12.49 2.84
CA ASN A 91 -13.57 -13.28 1.87
C ASN A 91 -14.17 -14.52 2.52
N PRO A 92 -15.50 -14.60 2.68
CA PRO A 92 -16.15 -15.73 3.32
C PRO A 92 -16.10 -17.04 2.51
N TRP A 93 -15.67 -16.96 1.24
CA TRP A 93 -15.63 -18.07 0.29
C TRP A 93 -14.26 -18.73 0.19
N CYS A 94 -13.21 -17.99 0.47
CA CYS A 94 -11.89 -18.55 0.57
C CYS A 94 -11.82 -19.32 1.89
N GLY A 95 -11.51 -20.59 1.83
CA GLY A 95 -11.17 -21.38 2.99
C GLY A 95 -10.12 -20.68 3.87
N ARG A 96 -9.32 -21.37 4.64
CA ARG A 96 -8.23 -20.72 5.38
C ARG A 96 -7.28 -20.06 4.38
N ALA A 97 -7.14 -18.71 4.46
CA ALA A 97 -6.20 -17.97 3.65
C ALA A 97 -4.80 -18.61 3.76
N SER A 98 -4.14 -18.79 2.63
CA SER A 98 -2.78 -19.39 2.57
C SER A 98 -1.76 -18.57 3.36
N ALA A 99 -1.99 -17.26 3.48
CA ALA A 99 -1.19 -16.34 4.25
C ALA A 99 -2.07 -15.66 5.31
N PRO A 100 -1.71 -15.74 6.60
CA PRO A 100 -2.44 -15.02 7.64
C PRO A 100 -2.21 -13.51 7.52
N SER A 101 -3.23 -12.70 7.84
CA SER A 101 -3.03 -11.29 8.13
C SER A 101 -2.16 -11.14 9.36
N ARG A 102 -1.30 -10.11 9.38
CA ARG A 102 -0.36 -9.88 10.49
C ARG A 102 -0.55 -8.51 11.09
N PHE A 103 -0.32 -8.40 12.38
CA PHE A 103 -0.59 -7.21 13.17
C PHE A 103 0.61 -6.90 14.05
N PHE A 104 1.00 -5.62 14.11
CA PHE A 104 2.16 -5.17 14.87
C PHE A 104 1.81 -3.95 15.71
N ASP A 105 2.21 -3.96 16.99
CA ASP A 105 2.18 -2.81 17.87
C ASP A 105 3.58 -2.17 17.92
N ILE A 106 3.66 -0.92 17.47
CA ILE A 106 4.91 -0.14 17.49
C ILE A 106 4.96 0.66 18.78
N ARG A 107 5.99 0.42 19.59
CA ARG A 107 6.23 1.07 20.87
C ARG A 107 7.24 2.20 20.79
N ARG A 108 8.14 2.12 19.81
CA ARG A 108 9.15 3.14 19.56
C ARG A 108 9.41 3.27 18.06
N SER A 109 9.50 4.49 17.59
CA SER A 109 9.73 4.78 16.17
C SER A 109 10.59 6.02 15.97
N LEU A 110 11.32 6.05 14.86
CA LEU A 110 11.94 7.26 14.31
C LEU A 110 11.07 7.76 13.16
N VAL A 111 10.66 9.02 13.26
CA VAL A 111 9.72 9.64 12.32
C VAL A 111 10.38 10.84 11.65
N TRP A 112 10.34 10.90 10.32
CA TRP A 112 10.77 12.05 9.53
C TRP A 112 9.54 12.84 9.08
N ASP A 113 9.45 14.09 9.53
CA ASP A 113 8.53 15.10 8.99
C ASP A 113 9.23 15.85 7.86
N LYS A 114 8.92 15.50 6.63
CA LYS A 114 9.58 16.07 5.45
C LYS A 114 9.13 17.48 5.14
N ALA A 115 7.93 17.86 5.57
CA ALA A 115 7.45 19.23 5.39
C ALA A 115 8.30 20.22 6.17
N ASN A 116 8.79 19.81 7.34
CA ASN A 116 9.62 20.64 8.22
C ASN A 116 11.12 20.26 8.16
N GLY A 117 11.49 19.20 7.43
CA GLY A 117 12.86 18.71 7.37
C GLY A 117 13.41 18.24 8.72
N LYS A 118 12.57 17.61 9.55
CA LYS A 118 12.90 17.26 10.93
C LYS A 118 12.66 15.80 11.23
N ALA A 119 13.51 15.22 12.09
CA ALA A 119 13.37 13.88 12.61
C ALA A 119 13.03 13.88 14.10
N TYR A 120 12.21 12.91 14.51
CA TYR A 120 11.71 12.77 15.88
C TYR A 120 11.75 11.31 16.31
N LEU A 121 12.24 11.07 17.54
CA LEU A 121 12.08 9.81 18.24
C LEU A 121 10.75 9.86 19.00
N CYS A 122 9.86 8.95 18.70
CA CYS A 122 8.57 8.81 19.32
C CYS A 122 8.56 7.50 20.12
N GLU A 123 8.27 7.55 21.41
CA GLU A 123 8.25 6.35 22.24
C GLU A 123 7.13 6.41 23.30
N GLU A 124 6.63 5.25 23.66
CA GLU A 124 5.77 5.09 24.84
C GLU A 124 6.63 5.32 26.11
N GLU A 125 6.13 6.09 27.08
CA GLU A 125 6.89 6.49 28.30
C GLU A 125 7.49 5.28 29.05
N SER A 126 6.80 4.14 29.00
CA SER A 126 7.28 2.88 29.53
C SER A 126 6.68 1.73 28.74
N PHE A 127 7.50 0.87 28.17
CA PHE A 127 7.05 -0.35 27.49
C PHE A 127 7.93 -1.53 27.92
N PRO A 128 7.36 -2.75 27.96
CA PRO A 128 8.12 -3.96 28.26
C PRO A 128 9.12 -4.24 27.12
N ARG A 129 10.02 -5.21 27.34
CA ARG A 129 10.85 -5.72 26.26
C ARG A 129 9.96 -6.21 25.12
N THR A 130 10.27 -5.79 23.90
CA THR A 130 9.52 -6.13 22.70
C THR A 130 10.11 -7.35 21.98
N GLN A 131 9.28 -8.01 21.17
CA GLN A 131 9.72 -9.17 20.37
C GLN A 131 10.77 -8.79 19.35
N TYR A 132 10.58 -7.63 18.70
CA TYR A 132 11.48 -7.11 17.67
C TYR A 132 12.10 -5.80 18.15
N GLU A 133 13.42 -5.75 18.16
CA GLU A 133 14.18 -4.58 18.58
C GLU A 133 15.26 -4.28 17.53
N VAL A 134 15.27 -3.04 17.06
CA VAL A 134 16.37 -2.50 16.25
C VAL A 134 17.43 -1.96 17.19
N THR A 135 18.68 -2.31 16.96
CA THR A 135 19.81 -1.80 17.75
C THR A 135 19.81 -0.27 17.75
N TRP A 136 19.76 0.32 18.93
CA TRP A 136 19.78 1.78 19.11
C TRP A 136 20.83 2.18 20.15
N PRO A 137 21.66 3.23 19.93
CA PRO A 137 21.69 4.04 18.70
C PRO A 137 22.13 3.24 17.47
N LEU A 138 21.68 3.69 16.29
CA LEU A 138 22.06 3.06 15.05
C LEU A 138 23.59 3.16 14.85
N PRO A 139 24.23 2.14 14.25
CA PRO A 139 25.64 2.19 13.93
C PRO A 139 25.97 3.40 13.05
N ASP A 140 27.19 3.92 13.20
CA ASP A 140 27.69 4.97 12.31
C ASP A 140 27.63 4.51 10.85
N PRO A 141 27.39 5.43 9.91
CA PRO A 141 27.46 5.10 8.51
C PRO A 141 28.85 4.53 8.17
N PRO A 142 28.93 3.55 7.26
CA PRO A 142 30.23 3.09 6.79
C PRO A 142 31.02 4.29 6.24
N ALA A 143 32.32 4.32 6.53
CA ALA A 143 33.22 5.42 6.15
C ALA A 143 33.21 5.70 4.63
N GLU A 144 32.90 4.68 3.82
CA GLU A 144 32.68 4.82 2.38
C GLU A 144 31.32 4.20 2.01
N PRO A 145 30.57 4.83 1.07
CA PRO A 145 29.36 4.24 0.54
C PRO A 145 29.66 2.86 -0.06
N GLN A 146 29.03 1.82 0.43
CA GLN A 146 29.18 0.50 -0.17
C GLN A 146 28.62 0.54 -1.61
N VAL A 147 29.50 0.51 -2.59
CA VAL A 147 29.12 0.33 -3.99
C VAL A 147 28.69 -1.13 -4.16
N LEU A 148 27.38 -1.36 -4.10
CA LEU A 148 26.86 -2.69 -4.37
C LEU A 148 27.12 -3.05 -5.84
N PRO A 149 27.77 -4.20 -6.11
CA PRO A 149 27.94 -4.65 -7.47
C PRO A 149 26.57 -4.89 -8.12
N PRO A 150 26.44 -4.60 -9.41
CA PRO A 150 25.21 -4.92 -10.12
C PRO A 150 24.97 -6.44 -10.08
N ARG A 151 23.75 -6.84 -9.74
CA ARG A 151 23.34 -8.24 -9.67
C ARG A 151 22.24 -8.51 -10.67
N SER A 152 22.33 -9.61 -11.40
CA SER A 152 21.20 -10.13 -12.16
C SER A 152 20.30 -10.95 -11.24
N VAL A 153 19.03 -10.60 -11.20
CA VAL A 153 17.99 -11.33 -10.45
C VAL A 153 17.03 -11.90 -11.49
N ASP A 154 16.97 -13.23 -11.57
CA ASP A 154 16.14 -13.93 -12.54
C ASP A 154 14.74 -14.17 -11.95
N TRP A 155 13.74 -13.51 -12.52
CA TRP A 155 12.34 -13.66 -12.19
C TRP A 155 11.64 -14.46 -13.26
N LYS A 156 11.04 -15.58 -12.90
CA LYS A 156 10.30 -16.45 -13.80
C LYS A 156 8.81 -16.26 -13.66
N SER A 157 8.13 -16.01 -14.75
CA SER A 157 6.66 -15.93 -14.76
C SER A 157 6.05 -17.32 -14.55
N THR A 158 4.98 -17.37 -13.76
CA THR A 158 4.18 -18.60 -13.57
C THR A 158 3.29 -18.89 -14.78
N TRP A 159 2.90 -17.86 -15.52
CA TRP A 159 2.13 -17.97 -16.75
C TRP A 159 2.96 -17.54 -17.96
N THR A 160 2.73 -18.21 -19.09
CA THR A 160 3.20 -17.74 -20.40
C THR A 160 2.35 -16.53 -20.85
N ASP A 161 2.83 -15.81 -21.86
CA ASP A 161 2.04 -14.72 -22.45
C ASP A 161 0.72 -15.23 -23.04
N SER A 162 0.74 -16.41 -23.67
CA SER A 162 -0.47 -17.03 -24.23
C SER A 162 -1.51 -17.36 -23.16
N GLN A 163 -1.10 -17.88 -22.01
CA GLN A 163 -2.02 -18.18 -20.90
C GLN A 163 -2.65 -16.91 -20.35
N TYR A 164 -1.88 -15.83 -20.18
CA TYR A 164 -2.42 -14.55 -19.75
C TYR A 164 -3.41 -13.97 -20.76
N LEU A 165 -3.06 -14.01 -22.06
CA LEU A 165 -3.95 -13.53 -23.13
C LEU A 165 -5.25 -14.33 -23.21
N GLU A 166 -5.21 -15.64 -22.99
CA GLU A 166 -6.41 -16.48 -22.92
C GLU A 166 -7.30 -16.13 -21.75
N ALA A 167 -6.71 -15.94 -20.55
CA ALA A 167 -7.47 -15.52 -19.36
C ALA A 167 -8.14 -14.14 -19.55
N VAL A 168 -7.47 -13.20 -20.23
CA VAL A 168 -8.04 -11.90 -20.60
C VAL A 168 -9.18 -12.08 -21.61
N ALA A 169 -9.02 -12.92 -22.65
CA ALA A 169 -10.03 -13.18 -23.65
C ALA A 169 -11.32 -13.77 -23.02
N GLN A 170 -11.18 -14.77 -22.15
CA GLN A 170 -12.30 -15.35 -21.39
C GLN A 170 -12.99 -14.31 -20.49
N SER A 171 -12.21 -13.37 -19.90
CA SER A 171 -12.77 -12.29 -19.09
C SER A 171 -13.59 -11.31 -19.92
N LEU A 172 -13.14 -11.01 -21.13
CA LEU A 172 -13.87 -10.17 -22.07
C LEU A 172 -15.18 -10.81 -22.54
N GLU A 173 -15.22 -12.13 -22.73
CA GLU A 173 -16.45 -12.88 -23.01
C GLU A 173 -17.45 -12.78 -21.86
N ASP A 174 -17.03 -13.07 -20.64
CA ASP A 174 -17.88 -12.94 -19.44
C ASP A 174 -18.44 -11.49 -19.27
N ILE A 175 -17.62 -10.47 -19.58
CA ILE A 175 -18.07 -9.07 -19.55
C ILE A 175 -19.13 -8.81 -20.63
N ARG A 176 -18.95 -9.32 -21.84
CA ARG A 176 -19.92 -9.18 -22.95
C ARG A 176 -21.24 -9.90 -22.66
N ASP A 177 -21.15 -11.03 -21.97
CA ASP A 177 -22.31 -11.81 -21.51
C ASP A 177 -23.00 -11.17 -20.30
N GLY A 178 -22.45 -10.05 -19.78
CA GLY A 178 -23.06 -9.28 -18.69
C GLY A 178 -22.83 -9.88 -17.31
N ARG A 179 -21.90 -10.83 -17.15
CA ARG A 179 -21.61 -11.47 -15.87
C ARG A 179 -21.03 -10.48 -14.87
N PHE A 180 -20.13 -9.60 -15.32
CA PHE A 180 -19.54 -8.50 -14.55
C PHE A 180 -19.11 -7.36 -15.48
N TYR A 181 -18.77 -6.20 -14.91
CA TYR A 181 -18.39 -5.01 -15.67
C TYR A 181 -16.88 -4.83 -15.78
N GLN A 182 -16.15 -5.28 -14.78
CA GLN A 182 -14.70 -5.18 -14.68
C GLN A 182 -14.15 -6.32 -13.85
N ILE A 183 -12.95 -6.79 -14.21
CA ILE A 183 -12.16 -7.73 -13.44
C ILE A 183 -10.70 -7.29 -13.43
N ASN A 184 -10.00 -7.47 -12.29
CA ASN A 184 -8.56 -7.29 -12.22
C ASN A 184 -7.91 -8.68 -12.21
N LEU A 185 -7.06 -8.99 -13.20
CA LEU A 185 -6.33 -10.24 -13.28
C LEU A 185 -4.84 -10.03 -13.01
N LEU A 186 -4.26 -10.93 -12.21
CA LEU A 186 -2.84 -10.93 -11.86
C LEU A 186 -2.06 -11.94 -12.71
N ARG A 187 -0.82 -11.55 -12.98
CA ARG A 187 0.25 -12.45 -13.41
C ARG A 187 1.31 -12.43 -12.33
N PHE A 188 1.89 -13.60 -12.04
CA PHE A 188 2.85 -13.77 -10.96
C PHE A 188 4.22 -14.09 -11.51
N TRP A 189 5.25 -13.66 -10.78
CA TRP A 189 6.66 -13.96 -11.03
C TRP A 189 7.30 -14.47 -9.74
N GLN A 190 8.22 -15.41 -9.90
CA GLN A 190 8.96 -16.02 -8.80
C GLN A 190 10.44 -15.87 -9.02
N HIS A 191 11.18 -15.58 -7.98
CA HIS A 191 12.63 -15.62 -7.93
C HIS A 191 13.06 -16.60 -6.84
N GLN A 192 13.84 -17.60 -7.23
CA GLN A 192 14.43 -18.56 -6.28
C GLN A 192 15.77 -18.01 -5.78
N GLY A 193 15.93 -17.98 -4.49
CA GLY A 193 17.16 -17.58 -3.85
C GLY A 193 17.09 -16.26 -3.07
N HIS A 194 18.17 -15.96 -2.42
CA HIS A 194 18.31 -14.81 -1.54
C HIS A 194 18.58 -13.52 -2.34
N ILE A 195 17.85 -12.46 -2.03
CA ILE A 195 18.15 -11.09 -2.45
C ILE A 195 18.55 -10.33 -1.19
N SER A 196 19.77 -9.80 -1.13
CA SER A 196 20.22 -9.08 0.07
C SER A 196 19.40 -7.82 0.31
N ARG A 197 19.24 -7.45 1.57
CA ARG A 197 18.54 -6.25 2.02
C ARG A 197 19.03 -4.99 1.29
N ALA A 198 20.34 -4.86 1.12
CA ALA A 198 20.94 -3.72 0.45
C ALA A 198 20.48 -3.59 -1.02
N HIS A 199 20.33 -4.70 -1.75
CA HIS A 199 19.76 -4.68 -3.11
C HIS A 199 18.27 -4.31 -3.10
N LEU A 200 17.51 -4.82 -2.12
CA LEU A 200 16.09 -4.48 -1.97
C LEU A 200 15.90 -2.99 -1.64
N ILE A 201 16.69 -2.42 -0.73
CA ILE A 201 16.65 -0.99 -0.40
C ILE A 201 17.00 -0.14 -1.62
N ARG A 202 18.06 -0.50 -2.35
CA ARG A 202 18.44 0.21 -3.59
C ARG A 202 17.29 0.18 -4.61
N ARG A 203 16.67 -0.98 -4.79
CA ARG A 203 15.53 -1.14 -5.70
C ARG A 203 14.31 -0.37 -5.21
N LEU A 204 14.03 -0.44 -3.91
CA LEU A 204 12.94 0.31 -3.32
C LEU A 204 13.11 1.81 -3.53
N ARG A 205 14.28 2.36 -3.23
CA ARG A 205 14.60 3.78 -3.43
C ARG A 205 14.40 4.23 -4.89
N LYS A 206 14.81 3.40 -5.87
CA LYS A 206 14.70 3.71 -7.31
C LYS A 206 13.26 3.86 -7.79
N PHE A 207 12.33 3.05 -7.27
CA PHE A 207 10.95 2.92 -7.76
C PHE A 207 9.88 3.26 -6.73
N ALA A 208 10.25 3.72 -5.54
CA ALA A 208 9.32 3.96 -4.45
C ALA A 208 8.17 4.89 -4.84
N GLY A 209 6.94 4.44 -4.61
CA GLY A 209 5.76 5.28 -4.60
C GLY A 209 5.58 5.98 -3.25
N PRO A 210 4.58 6.87 -3.11
CA PRO A 210 4.32 7.60 -1.86
C PRO A 210 3.94 6.70 -0.68
N PHE A 211 3.50 5.47 -0.93
CA PHE A 211 3.12 4.47 0.08
C PHE A 211 4.07 3.28 0.07
N ALA A 212 5.36 3.54 -0.13
CA ALA A 212 6.36 2.49 -0.06
C ALA A 212 6.49 1.92 1.34
N ALA A 213 6.75 0.60 1.42
CA ALA A 213 6.95 -0.10 2.67
C ALA A 213 8.03 -1.16 2.53
N PHE A 214 8.79 -1.38 3.59
CA PHE A 214 9.72 -2.47 3.69
C PHE A 214 9.59 -3.15 5.05
N ILE A 215 9.22 -4.42 5.03
CA ILE A 215 9.16 -5.29 6.20
C ILE A 215 10.09 -6.45 5.93
N ASP A 216 11.03 -6.69 6.82
CA ASP A 216 11.99 -7.78 6.73
C ASP A 216 12.13 -8.44 8.10
N LEU A 217 11.39 -9.52 8.27
CA LEU A 217 11.34 -10.38 9.45
C LEU A 217 11.85 -11.77 9.08
N PRO A 218 12.20 -12.63 10.05
CA PRO A 218 12.69 -13.97 9.77
C PRO A 218 11.78 -14.79 8.84
N ASP A 219 10.48 -14.68 9.01
CA ASP A 219 9.46 -15.46 8.30
C ASP A 219 8.65 -14.64 7.27
N LEU A 220 8.88 -13.33 7.16
CA LEU A 220 8.20 -12.45 6.22
C LEU A 220 9.15 -11.40 5.65
N GLY A 221 9.36 -11.41 4.34
CA GLY A 221 9.88 -10.27 3.60
C GLY A 221 8.77 -9.64 2.77
N LEU A 222 8.57 -8.32 2.86
CA LEU A 222 7.63 -7.58 2.04
C LEU A 222 8.27 -6.27 1.60
N VAL A 223 8.35 -6.07 0.29
CA VAL A 223 8.81 -4.81 -0.30
C VAL A 223 7.70 -4.28 -1.19
N SER A 224 7.13 -3.16 -0.82
CA SER A 224 6.04 -2.51 -1.56
C SER A 224 6.48 -1.18 -2.14
N TRP A 225 6.29 -1.01 -3.44
CA TRP A 225 6.50 0.24 -4.18
C TRP A 225 5.17 0.97 -4.42
N SER A 226 4.18 0.74 -3.57
CA SER A 226 2.80 1.19 -3.81
C SER A 226 2.70 2.70 -4.07
N PRO A 227 2.04 3.10 -5.17
CA PRO A 227 1.73 4.49 -5.45
C PRO A 227 0.38 4.92 -4.89
N GLU A 228 -0.45 3.99 -4.38
CA GLU A 228 -1.88 4.21 -4.18
C GLU A 228 -2.29 4.12 -2.72
N ARG A 229 -2.88 5.22 -2.20
CA ARG A 229 -3.61 5.20 -0.93
C ARG A 229 -4.88 4.39 -1.11
N PHE A 230 -5.14 3.51 -0.15
CA PHE A 230 -6.43 2.84 -0.10
C PHE A 230 -7.48 3.75 0.52
N VAL A 231 -7.33 4.07 1.80
CA VAL A 231 -8.16 5.04 2.52
C VAL A 231 -7.34 5.73 3.60
N GLN A 232 -7.76 6.96 3.96
CA GLN A 232 -7.34 7.61 5.18
C GLN A 232 -8.54 7.91 6.07
N ILE A 233 -8.36 7.88 7.40
CA ILE A 233 -9.38 8.24 8.38
C ILE A 233 -8.80 9.30 9.29
N TYR A 234 -9.54 10.40 9.46
CA TYR A 234 -9.07 11.55 10.21
C TYR A 234 -10.22 12.27 10.90
N PRO A 235 -9.94 13.01 12.01
CA PRO A 235 -10.93 13.86 12.67
C PRO A 235 -11.11 15.16 11.92
N LYS A 236 -12.35 15.62 11.83
CA LYS A 236 -12.71 16.94 11.36
C LYS A 236 -13.99 17.37 12.05
N ASP A 237 -14.00 18.58 12.64
CA ASP A 237 -15.18 19.18 13.31
C ASP A 237 -15.84 18.27 14.36
N GLY A 238 -15.04 17.47 15.08
CA GLY A 238 -15.53 16.54 16.11
C GLY A 238 -16.08 15.21 15.59
N GLU A 239 -16.07 14.99 14.28
CA GLU A 239 -16.51 13.77 13.63
C GLU A 239 -15.33 13.02 12.97
N ALA A 240 -15.53 11.74 12.68
CA ALA A 240 -14.56 10.95 11.93
C ALA A 240 -14.93 10.87 10.44
N PHE A 241 -13.99 11.17 9.59
CA PHE A 241 -14.12 11.07 8.12
C PHE A 241 -13.22 10.00 7.56
N ILE A 242 -13.72 9.30 6.57
CA ILE A 242 -12.93 8.41 5.70
C ILE A 242 -12.83 9.03 4.31
N GLU A 243 -11.65 8.95 3.71
CA GLU A 243 -11.40 9.48 2.37
C GLU A 243 -10.64 8.45 1.54
N ALA A 244 -11.07 8.26 0.30
CA ALA A 244 -10.43 7.43 -0.69
C ALA A 244 -10.07 8.26 -1.93
N GLU A 245 -8.89 7.99 -2.50
CA GLU A 245 -8.35 8.73 -3.64
C GLU A 245 -8.03 7.76 -4.79
N PRO A 246 -9.05 7.17 -5.46
CA PRO A 246 -8.79 6.27 -6.57
C PRO A 246 -8.11 6.99 -7.73
N ILE A 247 -7.15 6.28 -8.33
CA ILE A 247 -6.33 6.75 -9.43
C ILE A 247 -6.63 5.93 -10.67
N LYS A 248 -6.88 6.60 -11.80
CA LYS A 248 -6.93 6.00 -13.14
C LYS A 248 -6.32 6.93 -14.17
N GLY A 249 -5.85 6.34 -15.25
CA GLY A 249 -5.14 7.09 -16.27
C GLY A 249 -3.75 7.52 -15.83
N THR A 250 -2.78 7.32 -16.68
CA THR A 250 -1.37 7.65 -16.40
C THR A 250 -0.71 8.14 -17.68
N ARG A 251 0.03 9.26 -17.58
CA ARG A 251 0.93 9.74 -18.61
C ARG A 251 2.28 10.06 -17.98
N PRO A 252 3.40 9.80 -18.67
CA PRO A 252 4.72 10.17 -18.17
C PRO A 252 4.89 11.70 -18.13
N VAL A 253 5.72 12.18 -17.22
CA VAL A 253 6.22 13.57 -17.26
C VAL A 253 7.30 13.66 -18.33
N SER A 254 7.22 14.65 -19.22
CA SER A 254 8.25 14.93 -20.21
C SER A 254 9.11 16.11 -19.78
N PRO A 255 10.44 16.08 -20.00
CA PRO A 255 11.30 17.25 -19.77
C PRO A 255 11.04 18.38 -20.79
N ASP A 256 10.45 18.07 -21.95
CA ASP A 256 10.03 19.07 -22.92
C ASP A 256 8.66 19.66 -22.53
N PRO A 257 8.54 20.98 -22.28
CA PRO A 257 7.31 21.58 -21.77
C PRO A 257 6.10 21.41 -22.69
N GLN A 258 6.28 21.46 -24.02
CA GLN A 258 5.18 21.32 -24.98
C GLN A 258 4.67 19.89 -25.01
N THR A 259 5.57 18.92 -25.08
CA THR A 259 5.23 17.49 -25.01
C THR A 259 4.53 17.17 -23.69
N ASN A 260 5.03 17.75 -22.58
CA ASN A 260 4.43 17.55 -21.25
C ASN A 260 3.00 18.09 -21.20
N GLN A 261 2.76 19.27 -21.75
CA GLN A 261 1.41 19.84 -21.80
C GLN A 261 0.48 18.98 -22.67
N ASN A 262 0.94 18.51 -23.81
CA ASN A 262 0.16 17.64 -24.68
C ASN A 262 -0.25 16.33 -23.98
N LEU A 263 0.67 15.72 -23.20
CA LEU A 263 0.38 14.51 -22.41
C LEU A 263 -0.66 14.77 -21.31
N MET A 264 -0.61 15.92 -20.66
CA MET A 264 -1.60 16.35 -19.67
C MET A 264 -2.98 16.56 -20.33
N ASP A 265 -3.03 17.26 -21.46
CA ASP A 265 -4.26 17.53 -22.20
C ASP A 265 -4.88 16.25 -22.74
N GLU A 266 -4.08 15.33 -23.28
CA GLU A 266 -4.51 13.99 -23.70
C GLU A 266 -5.15 13.22 -22.55
N LEU A 267 -4.50 13.21 -21.38
CA LEU A 267 -5.02 12.52 -20.20
C LEU A 267 -6.35 13.12 -19.75
N VAL A 268 -6.45 14.45 -19.70
CA VAL A 268 -7.67 15.16 -19.34
C VAL A 268 -8.78 14.96 -20.38
N ALA A 269 -8.45 14.81 -21.67
CA ALA A 269 -9.41 14.56 -22.73
C ALA A 269 -9.85 13.09 -22.83
N SER A 270 -9.11 12.15 -22.21
CA SER A 270 -9.36 10.71 -22.36
C SER A 270 -10.71 10.29 -21.79
N LEU A 271 -11.65 9.96 -22.66
CA LEU A 271 -12.95 9.42 -22.28
C LEU A 271 -12.86 8.02 -21.68
N LYS A 272 -11.87 7.22 -22.08
CA LYS A 272 -11.61 5.88 -21.53
C LYS A 272 -11.20 6.01 -20.05
N ASP A 273 -10.15 6.78 -19.76
CA ASP A 273 -9.62 6.93 -18.41
C ASP A 273 -10.66 7.52 -17.45
N LYS A 274 -11.46 8.50 -17.92
CA LYS A 274 -12.58 9.06 -17.14
C LYS A 274 -13.67 8.05 -16.85
N ALA A 275 -14.07 7.24 -17.84
CA ALA A 275 -15.11 6.24 -17.65
C ALA A 275 -14.68 5.17 -16.64
N GLU A 276 -13.43 4.72 -16.71
CA GLU A 276 -12.85 3.78 -15.74
C GLU A 276 -12.79 4.39 -14.34
N LEU A 277 -12.35 5.65 -14.22
CA LEU A 277 -12.31 6.35 -12.94
C LEU A 277 -13.71 6.50 -12.33
N HIS A 278 -14.70 6.89 -13.11
CA HIS A 278 -16.07 7.04 -12.63
C HIS A 278 -16.66 5.71 -12.14
N MET A 279 -16.35 4.60 -12.80
CA MET A 279 -16.77 3.27 -12.34
C MET A 279 -16.19 2.94 -10.98
N ILE A 280 -14.90 3.23 -10.76
CA ILE A 280 -14.26 3.02 -9.45
C ILE A 280 -14.82 3.97 -8.40
N VAL A 281 -15.09 5.23 -8.75
CA VAL A 281 -15.74 6.19 -7.85
C VAL A 281 -17.10 5.69 -7.38
N ASP A 282 -17.92 5.15 -8.27
CA ASP A 282 -19.23 4.60 -7.90
C ASP A 282 -19.11 3.36 -7.00
N LEU A 283 -18.14 2.49 -7.27
CA LEU A 283 -17.85 1.34 -6.42
C LEU A 283 -17.41 1.79 -5.03
N MET A 284 -16.49 2.77 -4.95
CA MET A 284 -16.02 3.35 -3.70
C MET A 284 -17.16 4.04 -2.93
N ARG A 285 -18.03 4.78 -3.60
CA ARG A 285 -19.23 5.38 -2.98
C ARG A 285 -20.11 4.31 -2.34
N ASN A 286 -20.33 3.21 -3.04
CA ASN A 286 -21.13 2.08 -2.53
C ASN A 286 -20.48 1.48 -1.26
N ASP A 287 -19.17 1.20 -1.30
CA ASP A 287 -18.44 0.68 -0.16
C ASP A 287 -18.48 1.63 1.04
N LEU A 288 -18.20 2.93 0.82
CA LEU A 288 -18.21 3.94 1.87
C LEU A 288 -19.61 4.20 2.43
N GLN A 289 -20.66 4.07 1.63
CA GLN A 289 -22.04 4.28 2.08
C GLN A 289 -22.47 3.27 3.15
N ARG A 290 -21.91 2.07 3.13
CA ARG A 290 -22.20 1.00 4.12
C ARG A 290 -21.74 1.37 5.53
N ILE A 291 -20.68 2.17 5.65
CA ILE A 291 -20.03 2.56 6.90
C ILE A 291 -20.22 4.04 7.27
N SER A 292 -20.79 4.82 6.37
CA SER A 292 -21.04 6.26 6.58
C SER A 292 -22.46 6.52 7.12
N GLN A 293 -22.62 7.68 7.72
CA GLN A 293 -23.94 8.21 8.10
C GLN A 293 -24.80 8.42 6.85
N ARG A 294 -26.11 8.38 7.01
CA ARG A 294 -27.02 8.57 5.88
C ARG A 294 -26.81 9.94 5.22
N GLY A 295 -26.57 9.93 3.89
CA GLY A 295 -26.24 11.15 3.16
C GLY A 295 -24.85 11.71 3.44
N GLY A 296 -23.99 10.97 4.16
CA GLY A 296 -22.66 11.41 4.55
C GLY A 296 -21.55 11.09 3.52
N VAL A 297 -21.88 10.54 2.36
CA VAL A 297 -20.87 10.26 1.30
C VAL A 297 -20.96 11.32 0.22
N GLU A 298 -19.83 11.93 -0.10
CA GLU A 298 -19.70 12.96 -1.13
C GLU A 298 -18.52 12.68 -2.06
N VAL A 299 -18.63 13.08 -3.33
CA VAL A 299 -17.53 13.07 -4.29
C VAL A 299 -17.00 14.50 -4.37
N LEU A 300 -15.80 14.71 -3.81
CA LEU A 300 -15.18 16.04 -3.75
C LEU A 300 -14.62 16.48 -5.10
N ASN A 301 -14.11 15.52 -5.86
CA ASN A 301 -13.79 15.67 -7.26
C ASN A 301 -13.96 14.32 -7.97
N SER A 302 -14.26 14.34 -9.27
CA SER A 302 -14.50 13.16 -10.09
C SER A 302 -13.38 12.86 -11.09
N GLY A 303 -12.21 13.47 -10.93
CA GLY A 303 -11.05 13.27 -11.82
C GLY A 303 -10.25 14.55 -12.03
N ALA A 304 -9.56 15.01 -11.00
CA ALA A 304 -8.60 16.10 -11.10
C ALA A 304 -7.26 15.59 -11.61
N LEU A 305 -6.62 16.35 -12.48
CA LEU A 305 -5.24 16.08 -12.88
C LEU A 305 -4.31 16.33 -11.68
N GLN A 306 -3.52 15.33 -11.32
CA GLN A 306 -2.43 15.46 -10.35
C GLN A 306 -1.12 15.09 -11.00
N SER A 307 -0.12 15.95 -10.83
CA SER A 307 1.24 15.75 -11.35
C SER A 307 2.18 15.37 -10.21
N PHE A 308 2.90 14.27 -10.42
CA PHE A 308 3.98 13.81 -9.57
C PHE A 308 5.32 13.99 -10.33
N PRO A 309 6.48 13.82 -9.69
CA PRO A 309 7.76 14.05 -10.37
C PRO A 309 7.95 13.30 -11.69
N ASN A 310 7.35 12.10 -11.82
CA ASN A 310 7.57 11.22 -12.97
C ASN A 310 6.30 10.91 -13.77
N VAL A 311 5.11 11.25 -13.24
CA VAL A 311 3.83 10.84 -13.84
C VAL A 311 2.72 11.85 -13.58
N HIS A 312 1.78 11.93 -14.51
CA HIS A 312 0.48 12.60 -14.37
C HIS A 312 -0.60 11.55 -14.20
N HIS A 313 -1.54 11.79 -13.27
CA HIS A 313 -2.69 10.93 -13.01
C HIS A 313 -4.01 11.71 -13.00
N LEU A 314 -5.10 11.03 -13.33
CA LEU A 314 -6.44 11.47 -12.96
C LEU A 314 -6.78 10.86 -11.60
N VAL A 315 -7.06 11.70 -10.62
CA VAL A 315 -7.37 11.32 -9.25
C VAL A 315 -8.76 11.83 -8.90
N ALA A 316 -9.63 10.93 -8.47
CA ALA A 316 -10.90 11.31 -7.84
C ALA A 316 -10.74 11.30 -6.33
N LYS A 317 -11.66 11.94 -5.63
CA LYS A 317 -11.67 11.98 -4.17
C LYS A 317 -13.09 11.76 -3.67
N VAL A 318 -13.29 10.70 -2.90
CA VAL A 318 -14.56 10.32 -2.30
C VAL A 318 -14.40 10.36 -0.79
N ARG A 319 -15.30 11.06 -0.11
CA ARG A 319 -15.30 11.21 1.35
C ARG A 319 -16.57 10.63 1.94
N GLY A 320 -16.45 9.96 3.07
CA GLY A 320 -17.55 9.50 3.89
C GLY A 320 -17.46 10.04 5.31
N ARG A 321 -18.57 10.51 5.88
CA ARG A 321 -18.70 10.80 7.30
C ARG A 321 -19.07 9.51 8.01
N LEU A 322 -18.17 8.98 8.84
CA LEU A 322 -18.33 7.66 9.46
C LEU A 322 -19.50 7.62 10.45
N LYS A 323 -20.11 6.45 10.57
CA LYS A 323 -21.09 6.17 11.63
C LYS A 323 -20.42 6.27 12.99
N PRO A 324 -21.12 6.77 14.03
CA PRO A 324 -20.60 6.72 15.38
C PRO A 324 -20.42 5.26 15.83
N ASN A 325 -19.43 5.02 16.69
CA ASN A 325 -19.12 3.71 17.27
C ASN A 325 -18.84 2.60 16.25
N LEU A 326 -18.44 2.96 15.03
CA LEU A 326 -18.03 1.99 14.01
C LEU A 326 -16.76 1.29 14.47
N ARG A 327 -16.73 -0.03 14.37
CA ARG A 327 -15.55 -0.84 14.65
C ARG A 327 -14.65 -0.98 13.43
N LEU A 328 -13.36 -1.10 13.65
CA LEU A 328 -12.39 -1.25 12.56
C LEU A 328 -12.66 -2.51 11.73
N GLU A 329 -13.10 -3.59 12.35
CA GLU A 329 -13.51 -4.81 11.64
C GLU A 329 -14.67 -4.57 10.69
N GLU A 330 -15.71 -3.85 11.13
CA GLU A 330 -16.88 -3.55 10.29
C GLU A 330 -16.48 -2.68 9.09
N LEU A 331 -15.56 -1.73 9.33
CA LEU A 331 -14.99 -0.92 8.27
C LEU A 331 -14.25 -1.81 7.27
N CYS A 332 -13.30 -2.63 7.71
CA CYS A 332 -12.53 -3.49 6.83
C CYS A 332 -13.41 -4.48 6.05
N ARG A 333 -14.40 -5.11 6.69
CA ARG A 333 -15.37 -6.00 6.01
C ARG A 333 -16.19 -5.28 4.95
N ALA A 334 -16.42 -3.98 5.11
CA ALA A 334 -17.19 -3.21 4.13
C ALA A 334 -16.37 -2.82 2.90
N ILE A 335 -15.08 -2.49 3.08
CA ILE A 335 -14.26 -1.90 2.02
C ILE A 335 -13.19 -2.83 1.46
N CYS A 336 -12.69 -3.81 2.24
CA CYS A 336 -11.66 -4.75 1.77
C CYS A 336 -12.28 -5.99 1.10
N PRO A 337 -11.62 -6.52 0.05
CA PRO A 337 -10.55 -5.87 -0.71
C PRO A 337 -11.07 -4.69 -1.52
N GLY A 338 -10.15 -3.79 -1.92
CA GLY A 338 -10.51 -2.59 -2.68
C GLY A 338 -11.15 -2.90 -4.04
N GLY A 339 -12.09 -2.06 -4.47
CA GLY A 339 -12.79 -2.24 -5.74
C GLY A 339 -11.87 -2.11 -6.96
N SER A 340 -10.85 -1.23 -6.90
CA SER A 340 -9.91 -0.99 -7.99
C SER A 340 -9.06 -2.21 -8.34
N ILE A 341 -8.86 -3.12 -7.37
CA ILE A 341 -8.03 -4.32 -7.50
C ILE A 341 -8.84 -5.62 -7.54
N THR A 342 -10.17 -5.52 -7.54
CA THR A 342 -11.11 -6.64 -7.70
C THR A 342 -11.89 -6.48 -8.99
N GLY A 343 -13.02 -5.80 -8.94
CA GLY A 343 -13.95 -5.54 -10.03
C GLY A 343 -15.37 -5.30 -9.54
N ALA A 344 -16.30 -5.29 -10.45
CA ALA A 344 -17.71 -5.02 -10.16
C ALA A 344 -18.64 -5.97 -10.95
N PRO A 345 -19.59 -6.64 -10.27
CA PRO A 345 -19.87 -6.70 -8.84
C PRO A 345 -18.78 -7.46 -8.08
N LYS A 346 -18.33 -6.90 -6.93
CA LYS A 346 -17.12 -7.38 -6.23
C LYS A 346 -17.16 -8.88 -5.91
N ARG A 347 -18.26 -9.38 -5.35
CA ARG A 347 -18.41 -10.78 -4.94
C ARG A 347 -18.25 -11.74 -6.13
N GLU A 348 -19.01 -11.52 -7.19
CA GLU A 348 -19.00 -12.35 -8.41
C GLU A 348 -17.58 -12.41 -9.01
N VAL A 349 -16.95 -11.23 -9.08
CA VAL A 349 -15.62 -11.13 -9.66
C VAL A 349 -14.56 -11.84 -8.83
N MET A 350 -14.67 -11.83 -7.50
CA MET A 350 -13.70 -12.53 -6.63
C MET A 350 -13.73 -14.04 -6.84
N ASP A 351 -14.93 -14.64 -7.05
CA ASP A 351 -15.05 -16.06 -7.37
C ASP A 351 -14.41 -16.40 -8.72
N VAL A 352 -14.61 -15.53 -9.72
CA VAL A 352 -13.99 -15.70 -11.04
C VAL A 352 -12.47 -15.56 -10.99
N ILE A 353 -11.97 -14.57 -10.24
CA ILE A 353 -10.52 -14.37 -10.03
C ILE A 353 -9.89 -15.63 -9.45
N HIS A 354 -10.46 -16.15 -8.36
CA HIS A 354 -9.95 -17.36 -7.70
C HIS A 354 -9.89 -18.55 -8.67
N GLY A 355 -10.95 -18.76 -9.45
CA GLY A 355 -11.00 -19.86 -10.43
C GLY A 355 -10.02 -19.69 -11.60
N ARG A 356 -9.72 -18.45 -12.02
CA ARG A 356 -8.80 -18.18 -13.14
C ARG A 356 -7.34 -18.15 -12.74
N GLU A 357 -7.03 -17.55 -11.60
CA GLU A 357 -5.66 -17.49 -11.09
C GLU A 357 -5.22 -18.83 -10.47
N GLU A 358 -6.17 -19.71 -10.14
CA GLU A 358 -5.98 -21.04 -9.53
C GLU A 358 -5.11 -21.01 -8.27
N ARG A 359 -5.15 -19.86 -7.56
CA ARG A 359 -4.39 -19.62 -6.32
C ARG A 359 -5.01 -18.51 -5.50
N GLU A 360 -4.67 -18.49 -4.22
CA GLU A 360 -4.94 -17.34 -3.36
C GLU A 360 -3.95 -16.22 -3.61
N ARG A 361 -4.42 -14.99 -3.49
CA ARG A 361 -3.60 -13.79 -3.67
C ARG A 361 -2.72 -13.48 -2.45
N GLY A 362 -3.17 -13.86 -1.25
CA GLY A 362 -2.45 -13.56 -0.03
C GLY A 362 -2.23 -12.06 0.15
N TYR A 363 -0.98 -11.61 0.32
CA TYR A 363 -0.65 -10.20 0.45
C TYR A 363 -0.77 -9.41 -0.86
N PHE A 364 -0.73 -10.06 -2.02
CA PHE A 364 -0.89 -9.37 -3.30
C PHE A 364 -2.30 -8.81 -3.42
N MET A 365 -2.40 -7.51 -3.69
CA MET A 365 -3.66 -6.76 -3.69
C MET A 365 -4.35 -6.69 -2.31
N GLY A 366 -3.65 -7.06 -1.24
CA GLY A 366 -4.07 -6.81 0.13
C GLY A 366 -3.87 -5.34 0.52
N ASN A 367 -3.90 -5.08 1.81
CA ASN A 367 -3.79 -3.73 2.35
C ASN A 367 -2.78 -3.65 3.49
N LEU A 368 -2.08 -2.52 3.56
CA LEU A 368 -1.30 -2.14 4.72
C LEU A 368 -2.00 -0.96 5.38
N PHE A 369 -2.41 -1.12 6.63
CA PHE A 369 -2.99 -0.08 7.47
C PHE A 369 -1.97 0.34 8.52
N TYR A 370 -1.87 1.63 8.76
CA TYR A 370 -1.21 2.21 9.92
C TYR A 370 -2.23 3.01 10.74
N ARG A 371 -2.34 2.73 12.03
CA ARG A 371 -3.18 3.46 12.98
C ARG A 371 -2.32 4.12 14.03
N ASP A 372 -2.36 5.44 14.10
CA ASP A 372 -1.69 6.19 15.16
C ASP A 372 -2.39 5.98 16.51
N ALA A 373 -1.61 5.63 17.53
CA ALA A 373 -2.15 5.29 18.86
C ALA A 373 -2.79 6.48 19.58
N TYR A 374 -2.35 7.70 19.28
CA TYR A 374 -2.79 8.92 19.98
C TYR A 374 -3.96 9.60 19.30
N SER A 375 -3.81 9.88 18.02
CA SER A 375 -4.86 10.54 17.24
C SER A 375 -5.95 9.58 16.80
N GLY A 376 -5.66 8.29 16.74
CA GLY A 376 -6.51 7.29 16.11
C GLY A 376 -6.64 7.48 14.60
N ARG A 377 -5.87 8.39 13.98
CA ARG A 377 -5.80 8.53 12.52
C ARG A 377 -5.35 7.23 11.90
N ILE A 378 -5.92 6.91 10.76
CA ILE A 378 -5.52 5.74 9.97
C ILE A 378 -5.10 6.23 8.60
N ASP A 379 -4.00 5.71 8.10
CA ASP A 379 -3.63 5.77 6.69
C ASP A 379 -3.38 4.36 6.18
N SER A 380 -3.69 4.11 4.91
CA SER A 380 -3.55 2.78 4.37
C SER A 380 -3.24 2.80 2.89
N SER A 381 -2.53 1.77 2.45
CA SER A 381 -2.19 1.56 1.04
C SER A 381 -2.69 0.21 0.54
N ILE A 382 -2.85 0.13 -0.78
CA ILE A 382 -3.07 -1.14 -1.47
C ILE A 382 -1.70 -1.76 -1.73
N LEU A 383 -1.53 -3.05 -1.44
CA LEU A 383 -0.29 -3.80 -1.69
C LEU A 383 -0.18 -4.20 -3.17
N ILE A 384 -0.15 -3.19 -4.05
CA ILE A 384 0.20 -3.30 -5.45
C ILE A 384 1.69 -3.00 -5.63
N ARG A 385 2.28 -3.46 -6.76
CA ARG A 385 3.72 -3.34 -6.98
C ARG A 385 4.50 -3.83 -5.76
N THR A 386 4.19 -5.02 -5.30
CA THR A 386 4.71 -5.57 -4.05
C THR A 386 5.38 -6.90 -4.31
N ALA A 387 6.57 -7.09 -3.75
CA ALA A 387 7.26 -8.37 -3.70
C ALA A 387 7.17 -8.94 -2.29
N VAL A 388 6.97 -10.25 -2.16
CA VAL A 388 6.75 -10.94 -0.89
C VAL A 388 7.64 -12.18 -0.81
N ARG A 389 8.20 -12.43 0.37
CA ARG A 389 8.90 -13.66 0.76
C ARG A 389 8.24 -14.19 2.03
N GLN A 390 7.61 -15.35 1.95
CA GLN A 390 6.91 -15.98 3.09
C GLN A 390 7.67 -17.19 3.65
N SER A 391 8.74 -17.58 3.01
CA SER A 391 9.58 -18.70 3.43
C SER A 391 10.97 -18.54 2.84
N GLU A 392 11.88 -19.45 3.15
CA GLU A 392 13.21 -19.51 2.51
C GLU A 392 13.15 -19.82 1.00
N SER A 393 11.96 -20.16 0.48
CA SER A 393 11.75 -20.58 -0.91
C SER A 393 11.95 -19.50 -1.97
N GLY A 394 12.14 -18.25 -1.59
CA GLY A 394 12.38 -17.15 -2.53
C GLY A 394 11.33 -16.05 -2.47
N TRP A 395 11.39 -15.16 -3.46
CA TRP A 395 10.52 -14.00 -3.58
C TRP A 395 9.47 -14.21 -4.65
N GLU A 396 8.26 -13.74 -4.40
CA GLU A 396 7.19 -13.64 -5.39
C GLU A 396 6.85 -12.17 -5.65
N TYR A 397 6.40 -11.88 -6.86
CA TYR A 397 5.87 -10.57 -7.27
C TYR A 397 4.63 -10.77 -8.12
N ALA A 398 3.67 -9.87 -8.01
CA ALA A 398 2.47 -9.88 -8.85
C ALA A 398 2.18 -8.51 -9.44
N ALA A 399 1.74 -8.51 -10.68
CA ALA A 399 1.18 -7.34 -11.34
C ALA A 399 -0.06 -7.73 -12.13
N GLY A 400 -1.00 -6.80 -12.24
CA GLY A 400 -2.26 -7.03 -12.95
C GLY A 400 -2.80 -5.80 -13.64
N SER A 401 -3.81 -6.03 -14.46
CA SER A 401 -4.56 -4.98 -15.13
C SER A 401 -6.07 -5.11 -14.89
N GLY A 402 -6.76 -4.00 -15.01
CA GLY A 402 -8.21 -3.93 -14.88
C GLY A 402 -8.90 -4.08 -16.24
N ILE A 403 -9.44 -5.26 -16.49
CA ILE A 403 -10.07 -5.61 -17.76
C ILE A 403 -11.51 -5.11 -17.77
N THR A 404 -11.88 -4.36 -18.78
CA THR A 404 -13.23 -3.82 -19.06
C THR A 404 -13.66 -4.17 -20.47
N VAL A 405 -14.90 -3.88 -20.85
CA VAL A 405 -15.40 -4.14 -22.20
C VAL A 405 -14.59 -3.43 -23.31
N LYS A 406 -13.83 -2.39 -22.96
CA LYS A 406 -12.97 -1.63 -23.90
C LYS A 406 -11.53 -2.11 -23.92
N SER A 407 -11.18 -3.11 -23.14
CA SER A 407 -9.83 -3.63 -23.07
C SER A 407 -9.46 -4.45 -24.32
N HIS A 408 -8.18 -4.38 -24.69
CA HIS A 408 -7.57 -5.21 -25.73
C HIS A 408 -6.53 -6.12 -25.09
N ALA A 409 -6.64 -7.42 -25.26
CA ALA A 409 -5.83 -8.41 -24.54
C ALA A 409 -4.32 -8.14 -24.62
N TYR A 410 -3.82 -7.73 -25.80
CA TYR A 410 -2.40 -7.43 -25.96
C TYR A 410 -1.98 -6.16 -25.21
N GLU A 411 -2.81 -5.13 -25.17
CA GLU A 411 -2.54 -3.90 -24.41
C GLU A 411 -2.49 -4.19 -22.91
N GLU A 412 -3.42 -5.01 -22.40
CA GLU A 412 -3.43 -5.45 -21.00
C GLU A 412 -2.17 -6.25 -20.64
N LEU A 413 -1.70 -7.13 -21.55
CA LEU A 413 -0.42 -7.83 -21.38
C LEU A 413 0.74 -6.83 -21.28
N GLN A 414 0.82 -5.85 -22.18
CA GLN A 414 1.88 -4.83 -22.17
C GLN A 414 1.85 -3.98 -20.89
N GLU A 415 0.65 -3.65 -20.39
CA GLU A 415 0.48 -2.94 -19.14
C GLU A 415 1.05 -3.74 -17.95
N VAL A 416 0.71 -5.02 -17.87
CA VAL A 416 1.20 -5.93 -16.81
C VAL A 416 2.72 -6.09 -16.87
N LEU A 417 3.31 -6.28 -18.07
CA LEU A 417 4.76 -6.36 -18.26
C LEU A 417 5.44 -5.03 -17.87
N THR A 418 4.82 -3.90 -18.20
CA THR A 418 5.33 -2.58 -17.80
C THR A 418 5.35 -2.41 -16.27
N LYS A 419 4.30 -2.85 -15.58
CA LYS A 419 4.25 -2.85 -14.11
C LYS A 419 5.27 -3.79 -13.49
N ALA A 420 5.59 -4.89 -14.18
CA ALA A 420 6.58 -5.87 -13.72
C ALA A 420 8.04 -5.42 -13.93
N ARG A 421 8.31 -4.35 -14.68
CA ARG A 421 9.68 -3.81 -14.85
C ARG A 421 10.39 -3.54 -13.54
N ILE A 422 9.64 -3.22 -12.48
CA ILE A 422 10.17 -3.02 -11.13
C ILE A 422 11.01 -4.22 -10.68
N VAL A 423 10.65 -5.44 -11.05
CA VAL A 423 11.40 -6.64 -10.70
C VAL A 423 12.17 -7.24 -11.88
N LEU A 424 11.68 -7.08 -13.11
CA LEU A 424 12.28 -7.70 -14.30
C LEU A 424 13.48 -6.94 -14.87
N GLU A 425 13.55 -5.61 -14.63
CA GLU A 425 14.66 -4.79 -15.15
C GLU A 425 15.95 -5.08 -14.39
N ASN A 426 16.95 -5.58 -15.09
CA ASN A 426 18.31 -5.80 -14.57
C ASN A 426 19.27 -4.67 -15.02
N PRO A 427 20.37 -4.41 -14.28
CA PRO A 427 20.74 -5.03 -13.00
C PRO A 427 20.00 -4.44 -11.80
N TRP A 428 19.97 -5.23 -10.73
CA TRP A 428 19.42 -4.85 -9.41
C TRP A 428 20.44 -4.10 -8.59
#